data_fb8db11cd07159588dcbedf4f3e23f5e
#
_entry.id   fb8db11cd07159588dcbedf4f3e23f5e
#
_cell.length_a   1.000
_cell.length_b   1.000
_cell.length_c   1.000
_cell.angle_alpha   90.00
_cell.angle_beta   90.00
_cell.angle_gamma   90.00
#
_symmetry.space_group_name_H-M   'P 1'
#
loop_
_entity.id
_entity.type
_entity.pdbx_description
1 polymer ?
#
loop_
_entity_poly.entity_id
_entity_poly.type
_entity_poly.pdbx_seq_one_letter_code
_entity_poly.pdbx_strand_id
1 'polypeptide(L)'
;MKYKLIIQEMKESKNKNVRAFVRDVEKLKRMTKKQRDIYLKNRQKPGAVTNLVEGFIPYIIMVAYVHSDKVNTLSVLDLINEGILGAYAAFERNSKNGEPLTRRRVRSQIKTRIRKAVNNGYKNHEDEVFDEFSPNDNTDVLIFGM
;
A
#
# COMPACT_ATOMS: atom_id res chain seq x y z
N MET A 1 -9.86 2.74 -11.83
CA MET A 1 -10.86 1.86 -11.21
C MET A 1 -11.05 2.23 -9.75
N LYS A 2 -12.27 2.30 -9.31
CA LYS A 2 -12.56 2.67 -7.94
C LYS A 2 -12.27 1.52 -6.98
N TYR A 3 -11.89 1.89 -5.77
CA TYR A 3 -11.54 0.92 -4.75
C TYR A 3 -12.65 -0.13 -4.52
N LYS A 4 -13.90 0.30 -4.46
CA LYS A 4 -15.00 -0.63 -4.24
C LYS A 4 -15.09 -1.71 -5.31
N LEU A 5 -14.82 -1.34 -6.56
CA LEU A 5 -14.85 -2.30 -7.65
C LEU A 5 -13.69 -3.28 -7.54
N ILE A 6 -12.53 -2.81 -7.12
CA ILE A 6 -11.38 -3.68 -6.92
C ILE A 6 -11.70 -4.71 -5.84
N ILE A 7 -12.24 -4.26 -4.72
CA ILE A 7 -12.60 -5.16 -3.62
C ILE A 7 -13.61 -6.20 -4.09
N GLN A 8 -14.61 -5.77 -4.89
CA GLN A 8 -15.60 -6.70 -5.39
C GLN A 8 -14.97 -7.77 -6.29
N GLU A 9 -14.07 -7.36 -7.18
CA GLU A 9 -13.38 -8.31 -8.04
C GLU A 9 -12.52 -9.29 -7.25
N MET A 10 -11.87 -8.79 -6.22
CA MET A 10 -11.04 -9.66 -5.36
C MET A 10 -11.89 -10.65 -4.56
N LYS A 11 -13.09 -10.23 -4.16
CA LYS A 11 -14.01 -11.15 -3.49
C LYS A 11 -14.44 -12.29 -4.40
N GLU A 12 -14.47 -12.04 -5.68
CA GLU A 12 -14.89 -13.03 -6.67
C GLU A 12 -13.72 -13.82 -7.24
N SER A 13 -12.53 -13.60 -6.72
CA SER A 13 -11.35 -14.28 -7.18
C SER A 13 -11.46 -15.79 -6.95
N LYS A 14 -10.90 -16.56 -7.90
CA LYS A 14 -10.81 -18.00 -7.76
C LYS A 14 -9.77 -18.40 -6.71
N ASN A 15 -8.86 -17.50 -6.40
CA ASN A 15 -7.80 -17.75 -5.43
C ASN A 15 -8.34 -17.54 -4.01
N LYS A 16 -8.36 -18.61 -3.23
CA LYS A 16 -8.90 -18.53 -1.87
C LYS A 16 -8.12 -17.59 -0.95
N ASN A 17 -6.82 -17.43 -1.21
CA ASN A 17 -5.99 -16.54 -0.39
C ASN A 17 -6.36 -15.08 -0.65
N VAL A 18 -6.69 -14.74 -1.88
CA VAL A 18 -7.17 -13.39 -2.21
C VAL A 18 -8.48 -13.11 -1.50
N ARG A 19 -9.41 -14.08 -1.54
CA ARG A 19 -10.69 -13.91 -0.87
C ARG A 19 -10.53 -13.76 0.65
N ALA A 20 -9.64 -14.55 1.24
CA ALA A 20 -9.38 -14.46 2.68
C ALA A 20 -8.79 -13.11 3.05
N PHE A 21 -7.86 -12.63 2.26
CA PHE A 21 -7.27 -11.33 2.49
C PHE A 21 -8.32 -10.21 2.47
N VAL A 22 -9.21 -10.24 1.49
CA VAL A 22 -10.25 -9.22 1.39
C VAL A 22 -11.18 -9.26 2.61
N ARG A 23 -11.52 -10.45 3.08
CA ARG A 23 -12.36 -10.56 4.27
C ARG A 23 -11.69 -9.92 5.48
N ASP A 24 -10.39 -10.11 5.62
CA ASP A 24 -9.66 -9.49 6.72
C ASP A 24 -9.61 -7.97 6.57
N VAL A 25 -9.41 -7.49 5.35
CA VAL A 25 -9.39 -6.06 5.09
C VAL A 25 -10.73 -5.41 5.41
N GLU A 26 -11.82 -6.09 5.10
CA GLU A 26 -13.14 -5.54 5.36
C GLU A 26 -13.45 -5.42 6.85
N LYS A 27 -12.74 -6.14 7.68
CA LYS A 27 -12.88 -6.04 9.13
C LYS A 27 -12.11 -4.88 9.73
N LEU A 28 -11.20 -4.29 8.97
CA LEU A 28 -10.42 -3.17 9.46
C LEU A 28 -11.30 -1.94 9.62
N LYS A 29 -11.18 -1.31 10.78
CA LYS A 29 -11.93 -0.10 11.06
C LYS A 29 -11.14 1.10 10.56
N ARG A 30 -11.89 2.07 10.03
CA ARG A 30 -11.28 3.30 9.59
C ARG A 30 -10.68 4.03 10.79
N MET A 31 -9.45 4.44 10.65
CA MET A 31 -8.77 5.21 11.69
C MET A 31 -9.26 6.66 11.69
N THR A 32 -9.58 7.18 12.88
CA THR A 32 -9.95 8.59 12.99
C THR A 32 -8.69 9.46 12.97
N LYS A 33 -8.88 10.73 12.70
CA LYS A 33 -7.77 11.67 12.72
C LYS A 33 -7.09 11.68 14.09
N LYS A 34 -7.88 11.63 15.15
CA LYS A 34 -7.36 11.63 16.51
C LYS A 34 -6.49 10.40 16.78
N GLN A 35 -6.96 9.23 16.33
CA GLN A 35 -6.19 8.00 16.47
C GLN A 35 -4.89 8.07 15.68
N ARG A 36 -4.95 8.59 14.46
CA ARG A 36 -3.75 8.77 13.65
C ARG A 36 -2.72 9.64 14.37
N ASP A 37 -3.16 10.75 14.93
CA ASP A 37 -2.24 11.65 15.61
C ASP A 37 -1.60 10.99 16.83
N ILE A 38 -2.37 10.19 17.57
CA ILE A 38 -1.84 9.44 18.69
C ILE A 38 -0.78 8.44 18.23
N TYR A 39 -1.06 7.69 17.17
CA TYR A 39 -0.10 6.70 16.66
C TYR A 39 1.15 7.37 16.11
N LEU A 40 1.01 8.52 15.46
CA LEU A 40 2.18 9.24 14.95
C LEU A 40 3.08 9.73 16.08
N LYS A 41 2.50 10.20 17.16
CA LYS A 41 3.28 10.64 18.32
C LYS A 41 3.98 9.49 19.00
N ASN A 42 3.41 8.30 18.94
CA ASN A 42 3.91 7.13 19.65
C ASN A 42 4.48 6.08 18.71
N ARG A 43 5.08 6.51 17.60
CA ARG A 43 5.60 5.57 16.58
C ARG A 43 6.57 4.55 17.12
N GLN A 44 7.27 4.88 18.22
CA GLN A 44 8.24 3.95 18.80
C GLN A 44 7.59 2.84 19.60
N LYS A 45 6.30 2.97 19.92
CA LYS A 45 5.62 1.95 20.70
C LYS A 45 5.21 0.79 19.81
N PRO A 46 5.29 -0.46 20.32
CA PRO A 46 4.84 -1.61 19.54
C PRO A 46 3.38 -1.45 19.13
N GLY A 47 3.11 -1.81 17.90
CA GLY A 47 1.75 -1.79 17.39
C GLY A 47 1.32 -0.48 16.76
N ALA A 48 1.95 0.65 17.12
CA ALA A 48 1.56 1.94 16.55
C ALA A 48 1.81 2.00 15.06
N VAL A 49 2.98 1.55 14.61
CA VAL A 49 3.30 1.54 13.19
C VAL A 49 2.38 0.59 12.43
N THR A 50 2.08 -0.56 13.01
CA THR A 50 1.15 -1.49 12.38
C THR A 50 -0.20 -0.85 12.14
N ASN A 51 -0.73 -0.13 13.13
CA ASN A 51 -2.00 0.56 12.97
C ASN A 51 -1.94 1.63 11.89
N LEU A 52 -0.82 2.34 11.81
CA LEU A 52 -0.65 3.35 10.76
C LEU A 52 -0.58 2.72 9.39
N VAL A 53 0.15 1.61 9.26
CA VAL A 53 0.25 0.88 7.99
C VAL A 53 -1.12 0.39 7.56
N GLU A 54 -1.93 -0.11 8.49
CA GLU A 54 -3.27 -0.57 8.16
C GLU A 54 -4.11 0.54 7.54
N GLY A 55 -3.87 1.78 7.93
CA GLY A 55 -4.58 2.91 7.34
C GLY A 55 -4.26 3.11 5.86
N PHE A 56 -3.14 2.56 5.38
CA PHE A 56 -2.76 2.66 3.97
C PHE A 56 -3.17 1.44 3.15
N ILE A 57 -3.77 0.44 3.77
CA ILE A 57 -4.13 -0.79 3.03
C ILE A 57 -4.99 -0.50 1.79
N PRO A 58 -6.02 0.34 1.85
CA PRO A 58 -6.79 0.63 0.64
C PRO A 58 -5.94 1.19 -0.48
N TYR A 59 -5.04 2.10 -0.17
CA TYR A 59 -4.16 2.68 -1.17
C TYR A 59 -3.21 1.62 -1.76
N ILE A 60 -2.65 0.78 -0.88
CA ILE A 60 -1.76 -0.29 -1.31
C ILE A 60 -2.49 -1.24 -2.26
N ILE A 61 -3.71 -1.61 -1.93
CA ILE A 61 -4.52 -2.49 -2.78
C ILE A 61 -4.71 -1.88 -4.15
N MET A 62 -5.04 -0.60 -4.21
CA MET A 62 -5.27 0.05 -5.51
C MET A 62 -4.01 0.07 -6.37
N VAL A 63 -2.89 0.43 -5.78
CA VAL A 63 -1.63 0.47 -6.54
C VAL A 63 -1.23 -0.92 -7.00
N ALA A 64 -1.32 -1.89 -6.11
CA ALA A 64 -0.95 -3.28 -6.45
C ALA A 64 -1.86 -3.83 -7.55
N TYR A 65 -3.15 -3.59 -7.44
CA TYR A 65 -4.10 -4.12 -8.41
C TYR A 65 -3.86 -3.55 -9.80
N VAL A 66 -3.62 -2.24 -9.87
CA VAL A 66 -3.35 -1.59 -11.16
C VAL A 66 -2.12 -2.18 -11.83
N HIS A 67 -1.12 -2.54 -11.05
CA HIS A 67 0.13 -3.06 -11.60
C HIS A 67 0.15 -4.57 -11.77
N SER A 68 -0.81 -5.29 -11.19
CA SER A 68 -0.79 -6.76 -11.24
C SER A 68 -0.97 -7.30 -12.65
N ASP A 69 -1.66 -6.56 -13.51
CA ASP A 69 -1.86 -6.99 -14.89
C ASP A 69 -0.61 -6.88 -15.74
N LYS A 70 0.43 -6.24 -15.25
CA LYS A 70 1.64 -5.98 -16.02
C LYS A 70 2.71 -7.04 -15.82
N VAL A 71 2.52 -7.94 -14.86
CA VAL A 71 3.51 -8.94 -14.51
C VAL A 71 2.82 -10.28 -14.37
N ASN A 72 3.22 -11.25 -15.19
CA ASN A 72 2.59 -12.55 -15.17
C ASN A 72 3.06 -13.44 -14.01
N THR A 73 4.19 -13.10 -13.42
CA THR A 73 4.82 -13.95 -12.41
C THR A 73 4.49 -13.55 -10.98
N LEU A 74 3.93 -12.37 -10.78
CA LEU A 74 3.61 -11.88 -9.46
C LEU A 74 2.11 -11.78 -9.28
N SER A 75 1.62 -12.33 -8.19
CA SER A 75 0.20 -12.21 -7.86
C SER A 75 -0.07 -10.84 -7.25
N VAL A 76 -1.34 -10.45 -7.23
CA VAL A 76 -1.71 -9.20 -6.60
C VAL A 76 -1.34 -9.19 -5.11
N LEU A 77 -1.42 -10.35 -4.44
CA LEU A 77 -1.04 -10.43 -3.04
C LEU A 77 0.44 -10.17 -2.82
N ASP A 78 1.29 -10.65 -3.74
CA ASP A 78 2.72 -10.39 -3.63
C ASP A 78 3.00 -8.89 -3.73
N LEU A 79 2.33 -8.22 -4.64
CA LEU A 79 2.49 -6.78 -4.79
C LEU A 79 1.95 -6.02 -3.59
N ILE A 80 0.85 -6.49 -3.02
CA ILE A 80 0.31 -5.89 -1.79
C ILE A 80 1.32 -6.02 -0.66
N ASN A 81 1.94 -7.19 -0.53
CA ASN A 81 2.97 -7.39 0.51
C ASN A 81 4.14 -6.44 0.32
N GLU A 82 4.56 -6.22 -0.92
CA GLU A 82 5.62 -5.25 -1.20
C GLU A 82 5.21 -3.84 -0.79
N GLY A 83 3.98 -3.48 -1.06
CA GLY A 83 3.46 -2.17 -0.64
C GLY A 83 3.42 -2.01 0.87
N ILE A 84 3.03 -3.06 1.57
CA ILE A 84 3.02 -3.05 3.04
C ILE A 84 4.43 -2.85 3.58
N LEU A 85 5.41 -3.55 3.01
CA LEU A 85 6.81 -3.36 3.41
C LEU A 85 7.28 -1.94 3.13
N GLY A 86 6.85 -1.36 2.03
CA GLY A 86 7.16 0.03 1.72
C GLY A 86 6.60 0.99 2.75
N ALA A 87 5.38 0.74 3.20
CA ALA A 87 4.77 1.58 4.23
C ALA A 87 5.52 1.47 5.56
N TYR A 88 5.86 0.25 5.97
CA TYR A 88 6.65 0.05 7.18
C TYR A 88 7.98 0.79 7.10
N ALA A 89 8.68 0.66 5.98
CA ALA A 89 9.96 1.31 5.79
C ALA A 89 9.84 2.83 5.91
N ALA A 90 8.77 3.40 5.37
CA ALA A 90 8.56 4.84 5.44
C ALA A 90 8.40 5.31 6.89
N PHE A 91 7.60 4.59 7.68
CA PHE A 91 7.39 4.97 9.06
C PHE A 91 8.67 4.80 9.90
N GLU A 92 9.41 3.74 9.67
CA GLU A 92 10.65 3.51 10.40
C GLU A 92 11.72 4.54 10.07
N ARG A 93 11.86 4.87 8.78
CA ARG A 93 12.86 5.86 8.37
C ARG A 93 12.57 7.21 8.99
N ASN A 94 11.34 7.65 8.94
CA ASN A 94 11.00 8.96 9.48
C ASN A 94 11.16 9.01 10.99
N SER A 95 10.96 7.90 11.65
CA SER A 95 11.17 7.81 13.08
C SER A 95 12.63 8.08 13.45
N LYS A 96 13.57 7.60 12.62
CA LYS A 96 15.00 7.77 12.89
C LYS A 96 15.52 9.15 12.52
N ASN A 97 15.01 9.70 11.43
CA ASN A 97 15.56 10.95 10.90
C ASN A 97 14.87 12.20 11.40
N GLY A 98 13.77 12.05 12.13
CA GLY A 98 13.05 13.20 12.63
C GLY A 98 12.38 14.05 11.56
N GLU A 99 12.34 13.56 10.33
CA GLU A 99 11.71 14.29 9.25
C GLU A 99 10.19 14.26 9.38
N PRO A 100 9.50 15.32 8.91
CA PRO A 100 8.04 15.31 8.94
C PRO A 100 7.50 14.14 8.14
N LEU A 101 6.56 13.43 8.71
CA LEU A 101 5.92 12.31 8.04
C LEU A 101 4.65 12.79 7.38
N THR A 102 4.58 12.66 6.07
CA THR A 102 3.42 13.05 5.30
C THR A 102 2.84 11.84 4.58
N ARG A 103 1.53 11.90 4.27
CA ARG A 103 0.91 10.85 3.47
C ARG A 103 1.62 10.69 2.13
N ARG A 104 2.05 11.81 1.57
CA ARG A 104 2.73 11.81 0.28
C ARG A 104 4.02 10.98 0.33
N ARG A 105 4.80 11.11 1.39
CA ARG A 105 6.03 10.33 1.54
C ARG A 105 5.74 8.85 1.66
N VAL A 106 4.75 8.49 2.44
CA VAL A 106 4.39 7.09 2.60
C VAL A 106 3.87 6.52 1.28
N ARG A 107 3.01 7.24 0.58
CA ARG A 107 2.52 6.82 -0.73
C ARG A 107 3.66 6.61 -1.71
N SER A 108 4.62 7.51 -1.70
CA SER A 108 5.78 7.44 -2.60
C SER A 108 6.58 6.17 -2.34
N GLN A 109 6.80 5.83 -1.07
CA GLN A 109 7.52 4.61 -0.72
C GLN A 109 6.75 3.36 -1.13
N ILE A 110 5.44 3.38 -0.96
CA ILE A 110 4.59 2.27 -1.38
C ILE A 110 4.70 2.06 -2.89
N LYS A 111 4.53 3.13 -3.66
CA LYS A 111 4.60 3.06 -5.12
C LYS A 111 5.96 2.58 -5.60
N THR A 112 7.01 3.13 -5.02
CA THR A 112 8.37 2.77 -5.39
C THR A 112 8.63 1.29 -5.15
N ARG A 113 8.17 0.79 -4.00
CA ARG A 113 8.39 -0.61 -3.66
C ARG A 113 7.65 -1.54 -4.61
N ILE A 114 6.39 -1.22 -4.90
CA ILE A 114 5.59 -2.03 -5.82
C ILE A 114 6.18 -1.97 -7.22
N ARG A 115 6.57 -0.78 -7.66
CA ARG A 115 7.18 -0.62 -8.98
C ARG A 115 8.47 -1.42 -9.14
N LYS A 116 9.30 -1.42 -8.11
CA LYS A 116 10.53 -2.22 -8.14
C LYS A 116 10.24 -3.69 -8.23
N ALA A 117 9.22 -4.17 -7.51
CA ALA A 117 8.83 -5.58 -7.57
C ALA A 117 8.36 -5.94 -8.98
N VAL A 118 7.58 -5.07 -9.59
CA VAL A 118 7.11 -5.29 -10.96
C VAL A 118 8.28 -5.29 -11.94
N ASN A 119 9.21 -4.35 -11.80
CA ASN A 119 10.39 -4.31 -12.65
C ASN A 119 11.23 -5.57 -12.51
N ASN A 120 11.37 -6.08 -11.30
CA ASN A 120 12.11 -7.31 -11.08
C ASN A 120 11.42 -8.51 -11.72
N GLY A 121 10.09 -8.49 -11.79
CA GLY A 121 9.33 -9.51 -12.48
C GLY A 121 9.58 -9.48 -13.99
N TYR A 122 9.99 -8.35 -14.53
CA TYR A 122 10.32 -8.19 -15.95
C TYR A 122 11.81 -8.12 -16.20
N LYS A 123 12.61 -8.61 -15.28
CA LYS A 123 14.06 -8.46 -15.41
C LYS A 123 14.67 -9.01 -16.69
N ASN A 124 13.96 -9.91 -17.36
CA ASN A 124 14.42 -10.45 -18.63
C ASN A 124 13.90 -9.64 -19.81
N HIS A 125 13.17 -8.59 -19.55
CA HIS A 125 12.63 -7.69 -20.56
C HIS A 125 13.22 -6.32 -20.28
N GLU A 126 14.47 -6.16 -20.58
CA GLU A 126 15.26 -5.05 -20.10
C GLU A 126 14.84 -3.69 -20.54
N ASP A 127 14.01 -3.61 -21.56
CA ASP A 127 13.54 -2.30 -22.00
C ASP A 127 12.28 -1.86 -21.29
N GLU A 128 11.81 -2.63 -20.35
CA GLU A 128 10.65 -2.21 -19.59
C GLU A 128 11.05 -1.14 -18.61
N VAL A 129 10.65 0.06 -18.92
CA VAL A 129 10.81 1.18 -17.99
C VAL A 129 9.41 1.63 -17.65
N PHE A 130 9.04 1.48 -16.40
CA PHE A 130 7.72 1.94 -16.00
C PHE A 130 7.71 3.43 -15.85
N ASP A 131 6.61 4.02 -16.31
CA ASP A 131 6.44 5.45 -16.15
C ASP A 131 6.53 5.83 -14.69
N GLU A 132 7.07 6.99 -14.47
CA GLU A 132 7.10 7.52 -13.13
C GLU A 132 5.69 7.72 -12.63
N PHE A 133 5.50 7.36 -11.39
CA PHE A 133 4.26 7.72 -10.76
C PHE A 133 4.21 9.23 -10.66
N SER A 134 3.10 9.79 -11.03
CA SER A 134 2.93 11.22 -10.93
C SER A 134 3.16 11.65 -9.49
N PRO A 135 4.03 12.62 -9.25
CA PRO A 135 4.18 13.13 -7.90
C PRO A 135 2.91 13.80 -7.40
N ASN A 136 2.03 14.11 -8.32
CA ASN A 136 0.75 14.72 -7.99
C ASN A 136 -0.39 13.73 -8.05
N ASP A 137 -0.08 12.48 -7.79
CA ASP A 137 -1.11 11.48 -7.73
C ASP A 137 -2.13 11.88 -6.67
N ASN A 138 -3.27 12.31 -7.15
CA ASN A 138 -4.33 12.76 -6.28
C ASN A 138 -5.30 11.65 -5.90
N THR A 139 -4.89 10.42 -6.12
CA THR A 139 -5.70 9.31 -5.70
C THR A 139 -6.00 9.47 -4.24
N ASP A 140 -7.19 9.90 -3.95
CA ASP A 140 -7.55 10.21 -2.59
C ASP A 140 -8.20 9.01 -1.96
N VAL A 141 -7.45 7.95 -1.95
CA VAL A 141 -7.87 6.79 -1.20
C VAL A 141 -7.69 7.15 0.24
N LEU A 142 -8.75 7.08 0.97
CA LEU A 142 -8.70 7.46 2.33
C LEU A 142 -7.76 6.65 3.11
N ILE A 143 -6.86 7.31 3.74
CA ILE A 143 -5.84 6.67 4.47
C ILE A 143 -6.08 6.83 5.94
N PHE A 144 -6.26 8.01 6.38
CA PHE A 144 -6.45 8.25 7.79
C PHE A 144 -7.81 8.86 8.00
N GLY A 145 -8.78 8.00 8.20
CA GLY A 145 -10.07 8.37 8.74
C GLY A 145 -10.63 9.72 8.48
N MET A 146 -10.56 10.13 7.28
CA MET A 146 -11.12 11.44 6.98
C MET A 146 -12.51 11.37 6.52
#